data_eb709f0960cabbca52f00c3c71b0e32e
#
_entry.id   eb709f0960cabbca52f00c3c71b0e32e
#
_cell.length_a   1.000
_cell.length_b   1.000
_cell.length_c   1.000
_cell.angle_alpha   90.00
_cell.angle_beta   90.00
_cell.angle_gamma   90.00
#
_symmetry.space_group_name_H-M   'P 1'
#
loop_
_entity.id
_entity.type
_entity.pdbx_description
1 polymer ?
#
loop_
_entity_poly.entity_id
_entity_poly.type
_entity_poly.pdbx_seq_one_letter_code
_entity_poly.pdbx_strand_id
1 'polypeptide(L)'
;MAFSVILVIFLVLAIIIAFGIGANDETFAGIYGSRILNMKYILILATVFAITGAFILGEAVSKTVGKGILGPPPPQEDLDYAIVITILISTAIWLILSSALGLPISTTHATIGAVIGLGIIIPNASLDLLKITELSVWWILSPIIGYIVSFFVFKLMQKYKVKHLNGFQSLEKNEKIFTYIVLIVICITAFSRSGNDCSNAVGVVVGVGEIQINILLLITGLSLAGGLIVLGRGVIKSVGKITELYPSTAFAAQIPTAAILFLGTALGIPLSGSHMLVASFVGLSKASYTPTKKGLWKIVLIWFLTFPMAAFLSILLYFPVNAVI
;
A
#
# COMPACT_ATOMS: atom_id res chain seq x y z
N MET A 1 -2.75 -28.93 -20.51
CA MET A 1 -1.66 -28.91 -19.53
C MET A 1 -2.26 -29.09 -18.16
N ALA A 2 -1.90 -30.12 -17.44
CA ALA A 2 -2.32 -30.28 -16.04
C ALA A 2 -1.64 -29.14 -15.24
N PHE A 3 -2.43 -28.26 -14.68
CA PHE A 3 -1.91 -27.29 -13.72
C PHE A 3 -1.18 -28.07 -12.61
N SER A 4 0.09 -27.77 -12.38
CA SER A 4 0.77 -28.41 -11.27
C SER A 4 0.11 -27.95 -9.96
N VAL A 5 0.05 -28.82 -8.97
CA VAL A 5 -0.52 -28.50 -7.64
C VAL A 5 0.17 -27.26 -7.05
N ILE A 6 1.44 -27.07 -7.32
CA ILE A 6 2.25 -25.93 -6.87
C ILE A 6 1.75 -24.61 -7.47
N LEU A 7 1.37 -24.58 -8.76
CA LEU A 7 0.79 -23.37 -9.38
C LEU A 7 -0.54 -22.98 -8.73
N VAL A 8 -1.36 -23.97 -8.37
CA VAL A 8 -2.61 -23.71 -7.65
C VAL A 8 -2.31 -23.11 -6.26
N ILE A 9 -1.30 -23.63 -5.56
CA ILE A 9 -0.87 -23.08 -4.26
C ILE A 9 -0.44 -21.62 -4.41
N PHE A 10 0.38 -21.27 -5.41
CA PHE A 10 0.80 -19.89 -5.65
C PHE A 10 -0.37 -18.96 -5.93
N LEU A 11 -1.32 -19.38 -6.78
CA LEU A 11 -2.52 -18.61 -7.07
C LEU A 11 -3.37 -18.38 -5.81
N VAL A 12 -3.59 -19.42 -5.02
CA VAL A 12 -4.37 -19.32 -3.77
C VAL A 12 -3.68 -18.37 -2.79
N LEU A 13 -2.36 -18.47 -2.61
CA LEU A 13 -1.61 -17.59 -1.71
C LEU A 13 -1.60 -16.14 -2.21
N ALA A 14 -1.42 -15.90 -3.51
CA ALA A 14 -1.50 -14.57 -4.10
C ALA A 14 -2.91 -13.95 -3.90
N ILE A 15 -3.96 -14.73 -4.05
CA ILE A 15 -5.35 -14.34 -3.76
C ILE A 15 -5.51 -13.94 -2.29
N ILE A 16 -5.02 -14.77 -1.35
CA ILE A 16 -5.11 -14.51 0.09
C ILE A 16 -4.38 -13.21 0.47
N ILE A 17 -3.17 -13.00 -0.06
CA ILE A 17 -2.40 -11.78 0.19
C ILE A 17 -3.12 -10.57 -0.38
N ALA A 18 -3.55 -10.63 -1.64
CA ALA A 18 -4.23 -9.51 -2.28
C ALA A 18 -5.55 -9.17 -1.55
N PHE A 19 -6.28 -10.17 -1.07
CA PHE A 19 -7.44 -9.97 -0.20
C PHE A 19 -7.05 -9.26 1.11
N GLY A 20 -5.98 -9.71 1.76
CA GLY A 20 -5.44 -9.07 2.97
C GLY A 20 -4.99 -7.63 2.74
N ILE A 21 -4.40 -7.33 1.59
CA ILE A 21 -4.03 -5.97 1.16
C ILE A 21 -5.27 -5.10 1.05
N GLY A 22 -6.31 -5.55 0.34
CA GLY A 22 -7.58 -4.82 0.22
C GLY A 22 -8.28 -4.64 1.56
N ALA A 23 -8.21 -5.63 2.45
CA ALA A 23 -8.74 -5.54 3.82
C ALA A 23 -8.05 -4.45 4.66
N ASN A 24 -6.81 -4.10 4.34
CA ASN A 24 -6.00 -3.08 5.02
C ASN A 24 -5.96 -1.72 4.28
N ASP A 25 -6.64 -1.58 3.15
CA ASP A 25 -6.58 -0.38 2.32
C ASP A 25 -7.39 0.78 2.92
N GLU A 26 -6.70 1.88 3.25
CA GLU A 26 -7.27 3.13 3.77
C GLU A 26 -7.29 4.27 2.75
N THR A 27 -7.04 4.02 1.48
CA THR A 27 -6.93 5.05 0.43
C THR A 27 -8.07 6.07 0.47
N PHE A 28 -9.30 5.60 0.62
CA PHE A 28 -10.49 6.46 0.66
C PHE A 28 -10.78 7.06 2.04
N ALA A 29 -9.88 6.96 3.01
CA ALA A 29 -10.09 7.50 4.35
C ALA A 29 -10.37 9.01 4.35
N GLY A 30 -9.69 9.79 3.48
CA GLY A 30 -9.91 11.22 3.32
C GLY A 30 -11.31 11.57 2.83
N ILE A 31 -11.85 10.81 1.87
CA ILE A 31 -13.21 10.98 1.34
C ILE A 31 -14.27 10.61 2.36
N TYR A 32 -14.03 9.54 3.12
CA TYR A 32 -14.92 9.13 4.20
C TYR A 32 -14.92 10.16 5.35
N GLY A 33 -13.74 10.60 5.78
CA GLY A 33 -13.57 11.56 6.88
C GLY A 33 -14.17 12.93 6.57
N SER A 34 -14.04 13.42 5.34
CA SER A 34 -14.63 14.67 4.87
C SER A 34 -16.11 14.57 4.47
N ARG A 35 -16.70 13.37 4.60
CA ARG A 35 -18.13 13.08 4.30
C ARG A 35 -18.55 13.38 2.85
N ILE A 36 -17.63 13.35 1.91
CA ILE A 36 -17.89 13.60 0.49
C ILE A 36 -18.76 12.49 -0.10
N LEU A 37 -18.45 11.23 0.19
CA LEU A 37 -19.20 10.07 -0.24
C LEU A 37 -19.57 9.18 0.94
N ASN A 38 -20.70 8.50 0.84
CA ASN A 38 -21.01 7.41 1.75
C ASN A 38 -20.21 6.15 1.40
N MET A 39 -20.11 5.21 2.36
CA MET A 39 -19.30 4.00 2.23
C MET A 39 -19.64 3.16 0.99
N LYS A 40 -20.91 3.11 0.56
CA LYS A 40 -21.31 2.34 -0.62
C LYS A 40 -20.63 2.85 -1.90
N TYR A 41 -20.65 4.16 -2.15
CA TYR A 41 -20.00 4.74 -3.34
C TYR A 41 -18.48 4.69 -3.24
N ILE A 42 -17.92 4.84 -2.03
CA ILE A 42 -16.50 4.63 -1.79
C ILE A 42 -16.08 3.22 -2.24
N LEU A 43 -16.79 2.19 -1.81
CA LEU A 43 -16.46 0.81 -2.18
C LEU A 43 -16.61 0.52 -3.67
N ILE A 44 -17.57 1.15 -4.35
CA ILE A 44 -17.73 1.02 -5.81
C ILE A 44 -16.52 1.61 -6.52
N LEU A 45 -16.14 2.86 -6.20
CA LEU A 45 -14.97 3.51 -6.79
C LEU A 45 -13.69 2.72 -6.48
N ALA A 46 -13.51 2.33 -5.22
CA ALA A 46 -12.36 1.56 -4.79
C ALA A 46 -12.23 0.24 -5.55
N THR A 47 -13.33 -0.49 -5.78
CA THR A 47 -13.36 -1.71 -6.58
C THR A 47 -12.88 -1.48 -8.02
N VAL A 48 -13.41 -0.45 -8.68
CA VAL A 48 -13.04 -0.12 -10.07
C VAL A 48 -11.54 0.19 -10.17
N PHE A 49 -11.05 1.05 -9.28
CA PHE A 49 -9.64 1.45 -9.31
C PHE A 49 -8.68 0.38 -8.77
N ALA A 50 -9.15 -0.50 -7.88
CA ALA A 50 -8.39 -1.67 -7.45
C ALA A 50 -8.06 -2.59 -8.64
N ILE A 51 -9.07 -2.94 -9.44
CA ILE A 51 -8.90 -3.85 -10.57
C ILE A 51 -8.10 -3.18 -11.69
N THR A 52 -8.49 -1.96 -12.09
CA THR A 52 -7.85 -1.27 -13.22
C THR A 52 -6.42 -0.83 -12.89
N GLY A 53 -6.18 -0.37 -11.67
CA GLY A 53 -4.84 0.04 -11.21
C GLY A 53 -3.88 -1.13 -11.11
N ALA A 54 -4.32 -2.25 -10.54
CA ALA A 54 -3.53 -3.49 -10.49
C ALA A 54 -3.13 -3.94 -11.90
N PHE A 55 -4.10 -4.04 -12.81
CA PHE A 55 -3.88 -4.55 -14.16
C PHE A 55 -2.98 -3.65 -15.01
N ILE A 56 -3.13 -2.33 -14.93
CA ILE A 56 -2.44 -1.37 -15.81
C ILE A 56 -1.07 -0.96 -15.25
N LEU A 57 -0.94 -0.74 -13.94
CA LEU A 57 0.28 -0.21 -13.34
C LEU A 57 1.11 -1.25 -12.56
N GLY A 58 0.58 -2.45 -12.31
CA GLY A 58 1.23 -3.42 -11.43
C GLY A 58 2.51 -4.04 -12.00
N GLU A 59 2.71 -4.07 -13.31
CA GLU A 59 3.82 -4.80 -13.93
C GLU A 59 5.20 -4.28 -13.51
N ALA A 60 5.41 -2.96 -13.52
CA ALA A 60 6.73 -2.37 -13.25
C ALA A 60 7.21 -2.67 -11.82
N VAL A 61 6.33 -2.49 -10.83
CA VAL A 61 6.65 -2.79 -9.41
C VAL A 61 6.78 -4.29 -9.18
N SER A 62 5.96 -5.13 -9.84
CA SER A 62 6.05 -6.59 -9.72
C SER A 62 7.42 -7.12 -10.15
N LYS A 63 8.01 -6.56 -11.20
CA LYS A 63 9.38 -6.92 -11.64
C LYS A 63 10.43 -6.56 -10.59
N THR A 64 10.30 -5.42 -9.92
CA THR A 64 11.21 -5.01 -8.84
C THR A 64 11.11 -5.94 -7.62
N VAL A 65 9.90 -6.28 -7.20
CA VAL A 65 9.66 -7.15 -6.03
C VAL A 65 10.09 -8.60 -6.32
N GLY A 66 9.86 -9.10 -7.54
CA GLY A 66 10.12 -10.50 -7.91
C GLY A 66 11.60 -10.84 -8.04
N LYS A 67 12.28 -10.20 -8.96
CA LYS A 67 13.71 -10.52 -9.28
C LYS A 67 14.68 -9.38 -8.94
N GLY A 68 14.18 -8.22 -8.49
CA GLY A 68 15.01 -7.05 -8.27
C GLY A 68 15.64 -6.93 -6.89
N ILE A 69 15.30 -7.81 -5.94
CA ILE A 69 15.76 -7.73 -4.54
C ILE A 69 16.50 -9.00 -4.13
N LEU A 70 15.92 -10.16 -4.43
CA LEU A 70 16.49 -11.48 -4.13
C LEU A 70 16.73 -12.22 -5.43
N GLY A 71 18.00 -12.50 -5.72
CA GLY A 71 18.39 -13.38 -6.80
C GLY A 71 18.43 -14.84 -6.32
N PRO A 72 18.09 -15.81 -7.19
CA PRO A 72 18.17 -17.23 -6.86
C PRO A 72 19.63 -17.64 -6.63
N PRO A 73 19.89 -18.70 -5.80
CA PRO A 73 21.23 -19.28 -5.67
C PRO A 73 21.69 -19.85 -7.01
N PRO A 74 22.94 -19.61 -7.46
CA PRO A 74 23.47 -20.23 -8.66
C PRO A 74 23.51 -21.78 -8.53
N PRO A 75 23.25 -22.55 -9.59
CA PRO A 75 23.08 -22.15 -10.99
C PRO A 75 21.61 -21.87 -11.41
N GLN A 76 20.69 -21.68 -10.47
CA GLN A 76 19.27 -21.49 -10.75
C GLN A 76 19.01 -20.11 -11.37
N GLU A 77 18.03 -20.06 -12.30
CA GLU A 77 17.57 -18.81 -12.92
C GLU A 77 16.31 -18.25 -12.23
N ASP A 78 15.55 -19.10 -11.55
CA ASP A 78 14.30 -18.79 -10.88
C ASP A 78 14.37 -19.09 -9.38
N LEU A 79 13.52 -18.42 -8.58
CA LEU A 79 13.42 -18.68 -7.14
C LEU A 79 12.82 -20.06 -6.86
N ASP A 80 13.36 -20.75 -5.86
CA ASP A 80 12.82 -22.00 -5.35
C ASP A 80 11.38 -21.83 -4.85
N TYR A 81 10.54 -22.84 -5.06
CA TYR A 81 9.15 -22.84 -4.62
C TYR A 81 9.00 -22.65 -3.10
N ALA A 82 9.86 -23.29 -2.32
CA ALA A 82 9.86 -23.12 -0.86
C ALA A 82 10.11 -21.66 -0.44
N ILE A 83 11.00 -20.95 -1.13
CA ILE A 83 11.26 -19.52 -0.90
C ILE A 83 10.00 -18.70 -1.16
N VAL A 84 9.40 -18.87 -2.34
CA VAL A 84 8.22 -18.12 -2.76
C VAL A 84 7.04 -18.39 -1.82
N ILE A 85 6.73 -19.64 -1.52
CA ILE A 85 5.65 -20.01 -0.61
C ILE A 85 5.88 -19.42 0.79
N THR A 86 7.10 -19.46 1.29
CA THR A 86 7.44 -18.92 2.60
C THR A 86 7.24 -17.40 2.65
N ILE A 87 7.67 -16.66 1.63
CA ILE A 87 7.44 -15.20 1.53
C ILE A 87 5.94 -14.91 1.53
N LEU A 88 5.18 -15.64 0.72
CA LEU A 88 3.74 -15.42 0.61
C LEU A 88 3.00 -15.72 1.92
N ILE A 89 3.29 -16.83 2.57
CA ILE A 89 2.64 -17.21 3.85
C ILE A 89 3.00 -16.22 4.97
N SER A 90 4.27 -15.86 5.13
CA SER A 90 4.71 -14.94 6.17
C SER A 90 4.11 -13.54 6.00
N THR A 91 4.07 -13.06 4.76
CA THR A 91 3.41 -11.79 4.42
C THR A 91 1.91 -11.84 4.72
N ALA A 92 1.22 -12.92 4.30
CA ALA A 92 -0.22 -13.09 4.54
C ALA A 92 -0.55 -13.12 6.03
N ILE A 93 0.21 -13.87 6.84
CA ILE A 93 0.01 -13.94 8.30
C ILE A 93 0.13 -12.53 8.91
N TRP A 94 1.17 -11.77 8.58
CA TRP A 94 1.37 -10.44 9.15
C TRP A 94 0.27 -9.46 8.73
N LEU A 95 -0.14 -9.48 7.45
CA LEU A 95 -1.25 -8.67 6.93
C LEU A 95 -2.57 -8.98 7.63
N ILE A 96 -2.92 -10.25 7.79
CA ILE A 96 -4.17 -10.67 8.42
C ILE A 96 -4.20 -10.27 9.90
N LEU A 97 -3.11 -10.52 10.63
CA LEU A 97 -2.99 -10.14 12.04
C LEU A 97 -3.17 -8.63 12.23
N SER A 98 -2.49 -7.83 11.41
CA SER A 98 -2.57 -6.37 11.50
C SER A 98 -3.95 -5.83 11.13
N SER A 99 -4.57 -6.40 10.09
CA SER A 99 -5.93 -6.04 9.66
C SER A 99 -6.97 -6.39 10.73
N ALA A 100 -6.83 -7.54 11.39
CA ALA A 100 -7.70 -7.95 12.50
C ALA A 100 -7.61 -6.98 13.69
N LEU A 101 -6.45 -6.37 13.90
CA LEU A 101 -6.23 -5.33 14.91
C LEU A 101 -6.66 -3.93 14.45
N GLY A 102 -7.11 -3.77 13.19
CA GLY A 102 -7.50 -2.48 12.61
C GLY A 102 -6.34 -1.51 12.45
N LEU A 103 -5.11 -2.02 12.32
CA LEU A 103 -3.89 -1.23 12.20
C LEU A 103 -3.47 -1.15 10.72
N PRO A 104 -3.38 0.05 10.13
CA PRO A 104 -2.84 0.23 8.79
C PRO A 104 -1.34 -0.06 8.80
N ILE A 105 -0.91 -1.00 7.97
CA ILE A 105 0.50 -1.35 7.80
C ILE A 105 0.96 -1.17 6.37
N SER A 106 2.28 -1.21 6.15
CA SER A 106 2.87 -1.24 4.82
C SER A 106 2.95 -2.67 4.31
N THR A 107 2.17 -2.98 3.28
CA THR A 107 2.23 -4.26 2.56
C THR A 107 3.61 -4.47 1.94
N THR A 108 4.18 -3.41 1.37
CA THR A 108 5.53 -3.41 0.79
C THR A 108 6.60 -3.77 1.83
N HIS A 109 6.56 -3.18 3.02
CA HIS A 109 7.51 -3.53 4.10
C HIS A 109 7.35 -4.98 4.57
N ALA A 110 6.11 -5.50 4.62
CA ALA A 110 5.88 -6.89 5.00
C ALA A 110 6.48 -7.84 3.95
N THR A 111 6.19 -7.64 2.66
CA THR A 111 6.70 -8.49 1.60
C THR A 111 8.23 -8.43 1.49
N ILE A 112 8.80 -7.22 1.44
CA ILE A 112 10.24 -7.05 1.29
C ILE A 112 11.00 -7.46 2.56
N GLY A 113 10.40 -7.27 3.73
CA GLY A 113 10.92 -7.82 4.98
C GLY A 113 11.05 -9.35 4.92
N ALA A 114 10.02 -10.04 4.45
CA ALA A 114 10.04 -11.49 4.27
C ALA A 114 11.09 -11.93 3.23
N VAL A 115 11.22 -11.21 2.11
CA VAL A 115 12.26 -11.45 1.08
C VAL A 115 13.66 -11.34 1.66
N ILE A 116 13.95 -10.25 2.39
CA ILE A 116 15.27 -10.02 2.99
C ILE A 116 15.55 -11.04 4.10
N GLY A 117 14.54 -11.39 4.91
CA GLY A 117 14.69 -12.42 5.94
C GLY A 117 15.22 -13.74 5.37
N LEU A 118 14.66 -14.19 4.23
CA LEU A 118 15.15 -15.39 3.55
C LEU A 118 16.50 -15.19 2.90
N GLY A 119 16.77 -14.05 2.28
CA GLY A 119 18.07 -13.76 1.69
C GLY A 119 19.23 -13.76 2.67
N ILE A 120 18.97 -13.59 3.98
CA ILE A 120 19.98 -13.67 5.03
C ILE A 120 20.33 -15.12 5.37
N ILE A 121 19.35 -16.04 5.32
CA ILE A 121 19.54 -17.43 5.79
C ILE A 121 19.81 -18.44 4.69
N ILE A 122 19.43 -18.12 3.43
CA ILE A 122 19.61 -19.03 2.31
C ILE A 122 21.05 -18.92 1.79
N PRO A 123 21.82 -20.02 1.80
CA PRO A 123 23.19 -20.03 1.31
C PRO A 123 23.26 -19.64 -0.18
N ASN A 124 24.20 -18.77 -0.52
CA ASN A 124 24.45 -18.28 -1.89
C ASN A 124 23.30 -17.50 -2.55
N ALA A 125 22.21 -17.21 -1.85
CA ALA A 125 21.22 -16.26 -2.33
C ALA A 125 21.85 -14.85 -2.41
N SER A 126 21.60 -14.14 -3.49
CA SER A 126 22.12 -12.78 -3.67
C SER A 126 21.08 -11.74 -3.29
N LEU A 127 21.41 -10.89 -2.32
CA LEU A 127 20.62 -9.70 -2.02
C LEU A 127 21.22 -8.49 -2.76
N ASP A 128 20.39 -7.80 -3.55
CA ASP A 128 20.80 -6.52 -4.15
C ASP A 128 20.75 -5.40 -3.09
N LEU A 129 21.91 -5.20 -2.43
CA LEU A 129 22.06 -4.20 -1.37
C LEU A 129 21.88 -2.77 -1.89
N LEU A 130 22.22 -2.49 -3.14
CA LEU A 130 22.02 -1.16 -3.74
C LEU A 130 20.52 -0.90 -3.88
N LYS A 131 19.76 -1.87 -4.38
CA LYS A 131 18.31 -1.78 -4.50
C LYS A 131 17.63 -1.65 -3.14
N ILE A 132 18.04 -2.44 -2.15
CA ILE A 132 17.53 -2.35 -0.79
C ILE A 132 17.80 -0.96 -0.19
N THR A 133 18.98 -0.39 -0.41
CA THR A 133 19.32 0.96 0.06
C THR A 133 18.46 2.02 -0.64
N GLU A 134 18.30 1.95 -1.98
CA GLU A 134 17.41 2.82 -2.73
C GLU A 134 15.99 2.80 -2.18
N LEU A 135 15.42 1.61 -1.97
CA LEU A 135 14.08 1.45 -1.42
C LEU A 135 13.97 2.01 0.00
N SER A 136 14.98 1.78 0.84
CA SER A 136 15.01 2.30 2.20
C SER A 136 15.01 3.83 2.24
N VAL A 137 15.73 4.47 1.33
CA VAL A 137 15.69 5.94 1.16
C VAL A 137 14.29 6.41 0.79
N TRP A 138 13.64 5.77 -0.17
CA TRP A 138 12.27 6.12 -0.57
C TRP A 138 11.25 5.89 0.56
N TRP A 139 11.40 4.84 1.37
CA TRP A 139 10.50 4.57 2.50
C TRP A 139 10.60 5.60 3.62
N ILE A 140 11.75 6.24 3.77
CA ILE A 140 11.95 7.34 4.72
C ILE A 140 11.52 8.67 4.11
N LEU A 141 11.91 8.95 2.88
CA LEU A 141 11.62 10.24 2.24
C LEU A 141 10.14 10.41 1.90
N SER A 142 9.46 9.36 1.41
CA SER A 142 8.08 9.51 0.97
C SER A 142 7.11 9.96 2.07
N PRO A 143 7.11 9.44 3.31
CA PRO A 143 6.28 9.97 4.37
C PRO A 143 6.71 11.38 4.84
N ILE A 144 8.02 11.68 4.83
CA ILE A 144 8.52 13.02 5.16
C ILE A 144 8.00 14.03 4.14
N ILE A 145 8.10 13.73 2.85
CA ILE A 145 7.57 14.58 1.78
C ILE A 145 6.04 14.70 1.93
N GLY A 146 5.33 13.60 2.20
CA GLY A 146 3.89 13.61 2.46
C GLY A 146 3.51 14.58 3.57
N TYR A 147 4.20 14.52 4.71
CA TYR A 147 4.01 15.45 5.84
C TYR A 147 4.26 16.91 5.44
N ILE A 148 5.43 17.19 4.85
CA ILE A 148 5.87 18.56 4.50
C ILE A 148 4.94 19.16 3.45
N VAL A 149 4.67 18.43 2.36
CA VAL A 149 3.83 18.95 1.27
C VAL A 149 2.41 19.19 1.75
N SER A 150 1.81 18.26 2.50
CA SER A 150 0.48 18.47 3.08
C SER A 150 0.42 19.69 3.99
N PHE A 151 1.43 19.87 4.85
CA PHE A 151 1.54 21.05 5.72
C PHE A 151 1.55 22.35 4.90
N PHE A 152 2.43 22.47 3.90
CA PHE A 152 2.56 23.69 3.13
C PHE A 152 1.39 23.94 2.19
N VAL A 153 0.84 22.89 1.53
CA VAL A 153 -0.36 23.01 0.71
C VAL A 153 -1.51 23.58 1.53
N PHE A 154 -1.75 23.05 2.74
CA PHE A 154 -2.78 23.59 3.61
C PHE A 154 -2.53 25.06 3.99
N LYS A 155 -1.31 25.43 4.38
CA LYS A 155 -0.98 26.82 4.70
C LYS A 155 -1.18 27.80 3.54
N LEU A 156 -0.80 27.39 2.32
CA LEU A 156 -1.03 28.18 1.11
C LEU A 156 -2.53 28.36 0.83
N MET A 157 -3.30 27.26 0.94
CA MET A 157 -4.75 27.32 0.78
C MET A 157 -5.42 28.21 1.82
N GLN A 158 -4.98 28.14 3.07
CA GLN A 158 -5.49 29.01 4.14
C GLN A 158 -5.21 30.48 3.85
N LYS A 159 -3.98 30.80 3.43
CA LYS A 159 -3.61 32.18 3.04
C LYS A 159 -4.46 32.69 1.88
N TYR A 160 -4.72 31.84 0.88
CA TYR A 160 -5.60 32.18 -0.23
C TYR A 160 -7.05 32.43 0.24
N LYS A 161 -7.61 31.53 1.07
CA LYS A 161 -8.97 31.65 1.61
C LYS A 161 -9.15 32.95 2.38
N VAL A 162 -8.23 33.29 3.26
CA VAL A 162 -8.28 34.54 4.05
C VAL A 162 -8.23 35.78 3.15
N LYS A 163 -7.46 35.75 2.06
CA LYS A 163 -7.29 36.89 1.16
C LYS A 163 -8.44 37.09 0.19
N HIS A 164 -9.08 36.01 -0.27
CA HIS A 164 -10.00 36.03 -1.42
C HIS A 164 -11.43 35.60 -1.11
N LEU A 165 -11.69 34.97 0.04
CA LEU A 165 -13.01 34.45 0.38
C LEU A 165 -13.61 35.24 1.52
N ASN A 166 -14.59 36.10 1.17
CA ASN A 166 -15.35 36.90 2.12
C ASN A 166 -16.79 36.33 2.24
N GLY A 167 -17.16 35.93 3.46
CA GLY A 167 -18.49 35.45 3.77
C GLY A 167 -18.72 33.94 3.58
N PHE A 168 -19.78 33.44 4.20
CA PHE A 168 -20.11 32.03 4.29
C PHE A 168 -20.36 31.38 2.92
N GLN A 169 -21.06 32.08 2.02
CA GLN A 169 -21.39 31.55 0.67
C GLN A 169 -20.13 31.30 -0.18
N SER A 170 -19.11 32.18 -0.09
CA SER A 170 -17.86 31.98 -0.84
C SER A 170 -17.04 30.82 -0.28
N LEU A 171 -17.07 30.60 1.03
CA LEU A 171 -16.44 29.43 1.67
C LEU A 171 -17.12 28.12 1.27
N GLU A 172 -18.46 28.08 1.27
CA GLU A 172 -19.24 26.91 0.85
C GLU A 172 -19.00 26.57 -0.63
N LYS A 173 -19.01 27.55 -1.51
CA LYS A 173 -18.70 27.37 -2.94
C LYS A 173 -17.30 26.79 -3.15
N ASN A 174 -16.32 27.27 -2.37
CA ASN A 174 -14.95 26.81 -2.44
C ASN A 174 -14.84 25.34 -1.99
N GLU A 175 -15.49 24.92 -0.89
CA GLU A 175 -15.50 23.53 -0.44
C GLU A 175 -16.17 22.60 -1.46
N LYS A 176 -17.23 23.07 -2.15
CA LYS A 176 -17.86 22.32 -3.23
C LYS A 176 -16.93 22.08 -4.42
N ILE A 177 -16.09 23.05 -4.79
CA ILE A 177 -15.07 22.88 -5.82
C ILE A 177 -14.04 21.83 -5.37
N PHE A 178 -13.55 21.92 -4.12
CA PHE A 178 -12.62 20.93 -3.60
C PHE A 178 -13.20 19.53 -3.52
N THR A 179 -14.52 19.36 -3.35
CA THR A 179 -15.18 18.06 -3.42
C THR A 179 -14.90 17.36 -4.76
N TYR A 180 -15.03 18.04 -5.87
CA TYR A 180 -14.75 17.44 -7.19
C TYR A 180 -13.26 17.21 -7.42
N ILE A 181 -12.42 18.17 -7.04
CA ILE A 181 -10.97 18.04 -7.24
C ILE A 181 -10.42 16.86 -6.42
N VAL A 182 -10.82 16.72 -5.14
CA VAL A 182 -10.32 15.63 -4.31
C VAL A 182 -10.84 14.27 -4.76
N LEU A 183 -12.03 14.19 -5.37
CA LEU A 183 -12.51 12.95 -5.97
C LEU A 183 -11.61 12.50 -7.13
N ILE A 184 -11.13 13.42 -7.96
CA ILE A 184 -10.18 13.09 -9.03
C ILE A 184 -8.84 12.64 -8.43
N VAL A 185 -8.32 13.38 -7.45
CA VAL A 185 -7.05 13.07 -6.79
C VAL A 185 -7.08 11.71 -6.11
N ILE A 186 -8.18 11.37 -5.42
CA ILE A 186 -8.30 10.07 -4.76
C ILE A 186 -8.41 8.92 -5.76
N CYS A 187 -9.06 9.13 -6.90
CA CYS A 187 -9.11 8.13 -7.97
C CYS A 187 -7.70 7.84 -8.53
N ILE A 188 -6.88 8.87 -8.74
CA ILE A 188 -5.47 8.71 -9.13
C ILE A 188 -4.68 7.96 -8.04
N THR A 189 -4.89 8.32 -6.77
CA THR A 189 -4.26 7.62 -5.65
C THR A 189 -4.65 6.15 -5.61
N ALA A 190 -5.94 5.84 -5.70
CA ALA A 190 -6.45 4.47 -5.65
C ALA A 190 -5.93 3.62 -6.83
N PHE A 191 -5.92 4.19 -8.03
CA PHE A 191 -5.36 3.55 -9.22
C PHE A 191 -3.88 3.22 -9.06
N SER A 192 -3.08 4.19 -8.63
CA SER A 192 -1.64 4.02 -8.44
C SER A 192 -1.31 3.07 -7.30
N ARG A 193 -2.03 3.19 -6.18
CA ARG A 193 -1.83 2.36 -5.02
C ARG A 193 -2.16 0.90 -5.29
N SER A 194 -3.26 0.63 -5.98
CA SER A 194 -3.65 -0.74 -6.31
C SER A 194 -2.61 -1.43 -7.20
N GLY A 195 -2.01 -0.71 -8.16
CA GLY A 195 -0.89 -1.21 -8.94
C GLY A 195 0.34 -1.50 -8.08
N ASN A 196 0.69 -0.59 -7.16
CA ASN A 196 1.81 -0.77 -6.23
C ASN A 196 1.56 -1.95 -5.27
N ASP A 197 0.39 -2.02 -4.66
CA ASP A 197 0.09 -2.97 -3.60
C ASP A 197 -0.12 -4.40 -4.14
N CYS A 198 -0.83 -4.58 -5.26
CA CYS A 198 -0.96 -5.89 -5.90
C CYS A 198 0.39 -6.48 -6.32
N SER A 199 1.33 -5.62 -6.69
CA SER A 199 2.67 -6.03 -7.09
C SER A 199 3.44 -6.77 -5.98
N ASN A 200 3.11 -6.55 -4.73
CA ASN A 200 3.72 -7.27 -3.61
C ASN A 200 3.30 -8.75 -3.57
N ALA A 201 2.09 -9.08 -4.02
CA ALA A 201 1.66 -10.48 -4.15
C ALA A 201 2.13 -11.09 -5.48
N VAL A 202 1.99 -10.34 -6.57
CA VAL A 202 2.30 -10.80 -7.94
C VAL A 202 3.80 -10.96 -8.16
N GLY A 203 4.61 -9.99 -7.71
CA GLY A 203 6.05 -9.95 -7.95
C GLY A 203 6.75 -11.20 -7.44
N VAL A 204 6.41 -11.64 -6.23
CA VAL A 204 7.00 -12.86 -5.62
C VAL A 204 6.68 -14.10 -6.46
N VAL A 205 5.44 -14.23 -6.96
CA VAL A 205 5.01 -15.37 -7.80
C VAL A 205 5.64 -15.33 -9.19
N VAL A 206 5.78 -14.13 -9.77
CA VAL A 206 6.46 -13.94 -11.09
C VAL A 206 7.94 -14.34 -11.04
N GLY A 207 8.56 -14.27 -9.85
CA GLY A 207 9.93 -14.74 -9.62
C GLY A 207 10.16 -16.21 -9.98
N VAL A 208 9.10 -17.03 -10.03
CA VAL A 208 9.15 -18.47 -10.42
C VAL A 208 9.05 -18.67 -11.94
N GLY A 209 8.63 -17.66 -12.71
CA GLY A 209 8.61 -17.71 -14.18
C GLY A 209 7.47 -18.50 -14.85
N GLU A 210 6.58 -19.15 -14.10
CA GLU A 210 5.60 -20.10 -14.64
C GLU A 210 4.23 -19.50 -15.01
N ILE A 211 3.88 -18.31 -14.50
CA ILE A 211 2.54 -17.71 -14.69
C ILE A 211 2.66 -16.36 -15.39
N GLN A 212 1.77 -16.11 -16.35
CA GLN A 212 1.71 -14.81 -17.02
C GLN A 212 1.31 -13.69 -16.05
N ILE A 213 2.12 -12.64 -15.98
CA ILE A 213 1.96 -11.50 -15.06
C ILE A 213 0.57 -10.84 -15.18
N ASN A 214 0.04 -10.68 -16.39
CA ASN A 214 -1.26 -10.04 -16.63
C ASN A 214 -2.43 -10.80 -15.99
N ILE A 215 -2.38 -12.14 -16.02
CA ILE A 215 -3.39 -12.99 -15.39
C ILE A 215 -3.33 -12.84 -13.87
N LEU A 216 -2.12 -12.86 -13.30
CA LEU A 216 -1.91 -12.65 -11.87
C LEU A 216 -2.39 -11.27 -11.42
N LEU A 217 -2.07 -10.20 -12.17
CA LEU A 217 -2.50 -8.85 -11.86
C LEU A 217 -4.03 -8.70 -11.89
N LEU A 218 -4.71 -9.36 -12.82
CA LEU A 218 -6.16 -9.35 -12.88
C LEU A 218 -6.79 -10.09 -11.68
N ILE A 219 -6.31 -11.29 -11.38
CA ILE A 219 -6.82 -12.12 -10.28
C ILE A 219 -6.56 -11.42 -8.94
N THR A 220 -5.37 -10.88 -8.73
CA THR A 220 -5.03 -10.16 -7.49
C THR A 220 -5.77 -8.84 -7.35
N GLY A 221 -6.01 -8.12 -8.45
CA GLY A 221 -6.85 -6.91 -8.46
C GLY A 221 -8.30 -7.20 -8.05
N LEU A 222 -8.88 -8.30 -8.56
CA LEU A 222 -10.21 -8.77 -8.15
C LEU A 222 -10.24 -9.17 -6.67
N SER A 223 -9.20 -9.87 -6.20
CA SER A 223 -9.09 -10.29 -4.81
C SER A 223 -8.91 -9.11 -3.86
N LEU A 224 -8.08 -8.12 -4.22
CA LEU A 224 -7.91 -6.87 -3.47
C LEU A 224 -9.26 -6.14 -3.33
N ALA A 225 -10.01 -6.00 -4.43
CA ALA A 225 -11.35 -5.44 -4.41
C ALA A 225 -12.29 -6.20 -3.46
N GLY A 226 -12.22 -7.54 -3.45
CA GLY A 226 -12.95 -8.39 -2.53
C GLY A 226 -12.61 -8.10 -1.06
N GLY A 227 -11.33 -8.03 -0.71
CA GLY A 227 -10.87 -7.70 0.64
C GLY A 227 -11.33 -6.32 1.12
N LEU A 228 -11.27 -5.34 0.23
CA LEU A 228 -11.72 -3.98 0.50
C LEU A 228 -13.23 -3.91 0.76
N ILE A 229 -14.04 -4.63 -0.02
CA ILE A 229 -15.50 -4.70 0.17
C ILE A 229 -15.85 -5.37 1.50
N VAL A 230 -15.20 -6.48 1.84
CA VAL A 230 -15.56 -7.30 3.00
C VAL A 230 -15.03 -6.69 4.29
N LEU A 231 -13.77 -6.31 4.38
CA LEU A 231 -13.09 -5.91 5.60
C LEU A 231 -12.57 -4.46 5.60
N GLY A 232 -12.24 -3.86 4.45
CA GLY A 232 -11.61 -2.54 4.33
C GLY A 232 -12.37 -1.38 4.99
N ARG A 233 -13.68 -1.54 5.18
CA ARG A 233 -14.54 -0.52 5.85
C ARG A 233 -14.02 -0.10 7.23
N GLY A 234 -13.45 -1.04 8.00
CA GLY A 234 -12.93 -0.78 9.34
C GLY A 234 -11.72 0.14 9.32
N VAL A 235 -10.78 -0.13 8.44
CA VAL A 235 -9.53 0.62 8.27
C VAL A 235 -9.81 2.01 7.70
N ILE A 236 -10.64 2.12 6.64
CA ILE A 236 -11.08 3.41 6.08
C ILE A 236 -11.68 4.30 7.17
N LYS A 237 -12.58 3.76 8.01
CA LYS A 237 -13.20 4.50 9.12
C LYS A 237 -12.19 4.89 10.19
N SER A 238 -11.25 4.02 10.51
CA SER A 238 -10.24 4.27 11.56
C SER A 238 -9.30 5.38 11.14
N VAL A 239 -8.78 5.32 9.92
CA VAL A 239 -7.82 6.30 9.37
C VAL A 239 -8.51 7.62 9.04
N GLY A 240 -9.74 7.61 8.51
CA GLY A 240 -10.52 8.82 8.22
C GLY A 240 -10.92 9.65 9.45
N LYS A 241 -10.66 9.12 10.66
CA LYS A 241 -10.89 9.82 11.93
C LYS A 241 -9.60 10.25 12.63
N ILE A 242 -8.45 10.18 11.98
CA ILE A 242 -7.16 10.60 12.58
C ILE A 242 -7.16 12.08 12.89
N THR A 243 -7.75 12.89 12.02
CA THR A 243 -7.94 14.34 12.20
C THR A 243 -9.29 14.76 11.60
N GLU A 244 -9.73 15.99 11.88
CA GLU A 244 -10.93 16.53 11.26
C GLU A 244 -10.66 16.88 9.79
N LEU A 245 -11.55 16.43 8.91
CA LEU A 245 -11.41 16.57 7.47
C LEU A 245 -12.63 17.26 6.84
N TYR A 246 -12.32 18.21 5.97
CA TYR A 246 -13.23 18.87 5.03
C TYR A 246 -12.73 18.59 3.60
N PRO A 247 -13.50 18.82 2.53
CA PRO A 247 -13.04 18.59 1.17
C PRO A 247 -11.68 19.23 0.86
N SER A 248 -11.50 20.49 1.22
CA SER A 248 -10.25 21.21 0.99
C SER A 248 -9.07 20.66 1.81
N THR A 249 -9.30 20.21 3.04
CA THR A 249 -8.25 19.62 3.88
C THR A 249 -7.92 18.19 3.44
N ALA A 250 -8.93 17.43 2.99
CA ALA A 250 -8.73 16.11 2.37
C ALA A 250 -7.87 16.24 1.10
N PHE A 251 -8.10 17.26 0.27
CA PHE A 251 -7.26 17.55 -0.88
C PHE A 251 -5.80 17.80 -0.47
N ALA A 252 -5.56 18.67 0.53
CA ALA A 252 -4.21 18.98 0.97
C ALA A 252 -3.44 17.74 1.47
N ALA A 253 -4.14 16.76 2.07
CA ALA A 253 -3.53 15.52 2.53
C ALA A 253 -3.35 14.48 1.41
N GLN A 254 -4.22 14.45 0.40
CA GLN A 254 -4.18 13.45 -0.66
C GLN A 254 -3.22 13.81 -1.80
N ILE A 255 -3.02 15.09 -2.09
CA ILE A 255 -2.22 15.50 -3.25
C ILE A 255 -0.77 14.97 -3.23
N PRO A 256 -0.03 15.02 -2.10
CA PRO A 256 1.33 14.45 -2.07
C PRO A 256 1.31 12.93 -2.27
N THR A 257 0.34 12.23 -1.68
CA THR A 257 0.21 10.77 -1.80
C THR A 257 -0.11 10.38 -3.26
N ALA A 258 -1.02 11.09 -3.92
CA ALA A 258 -1.36 10.85 -5.32
C ALA A 258 -0.14 11.03 -6.24
N ALA A 259 0.58 12.14 -6.10
CA ALA A 259 1.72 12.46 -6.95
C ALA A 259 2.88 11.46 -6.77
N ILE A 260 3.26 11.18 -5.52
CA ILE A 260 4.41 10.32 -5.23
C ILE A 260 4.10 8.86 -5.57
N LEU A 261 2.89 8.37 -5.22
CA LEU A 261 2.50 6.99 -5.58
C LEU A 261 2.39 6.79 -7.08
N PHE A 262 1.79 7.75 -7.81
CA PHE A 262 1.67 7.63 -9.25
C PHE A 262 3.03 7.55 -9.93
N LEU A 263 3.93 8.48 -9.61
CA LEU A 263 5.29 8.51 -10.17
C LEU A 263 6.09 7.28 -9.73
N GLY A 264 6.07 6.93 -8.45
CA GLY A 264 6.81 5.78 -7.94
C GLY A 264 6.34 4.46 -8.54
N THR A 265 5.02 4.25 -8.65
CA THR A 265 4.46 3.03 -9.26
C THR A 265 4.82 2.94 -10.74
N ALA A 266 4.71 4.05 -11.49
CA ALA A 266 5.08 4.11 -12.90
C ALA A 266 6.59 3.83 -13.12
N LEU A 267 7.45 4.24 -12.18
CA LEU A 267 8.89 3.97 -12.19
C LEU A 267 9.27 2.60 -11.61
N GLY A 268 8.30 1.80 -11.19
CA GLY A 268 8.56 0.48 -10.60
C GLY A 268 9.14 0.52 -9.18
N ILE A 269 8.95 1.62 -8.45
CA ILE A 269 9.43 1.78 -7.07
C ILE A 269 8.33 1.33 -6.10
N PRO A 270 8.53 0.25 -5.31
CA PRO A 270 7.57 -0.20 -4.31
C PRO A 270 7.56 0.77 -3.11
N LEU A 271 6.49 1.57 -3.02
CA LEU A 271 6.30 2.59 -2.00
C LEU A 271 5.25 2.16 -0.96
N SER A 272 5.27 2.84 0.20
CA SER A 272 4.26 2.65 1.24
C SER A 272 3.18 3.74 1.18
N GLY A 273 2.04 3.43 0.57
CA GLY A 273 0.89 4.33 0.52
C GLY A 273 0.35 4.68 1.91
N SER A 274 0.32 3.70 2.83
CA SER A 274 -0.13 3.90 4.21
C SER A 274 0.73 4.91 4.99
N HIS A 275 2.05 4.78 4.88
CA HIS A 275 2.98 5.71 5.56
C HIS A 275 2.82 7.13 5.06
N MET A 276 2.73 7.32 3.72
CA MET A 276 2.54 8.63 3.12
C MET A 276 1.22 9.26 3.53
N LEU A 277 0.11 8.54 3.44
CA LEU A 277 -1.21 9.08 3.73
C LEU A 277 -1.36 9.49 5.19
N VAL A 278 -0.93 8.63 6.12
CA VAL A 278 -0.98 8.95 7.56
C VAL A 278 -0.04 10.11 7.89
N ALA A 279 1.17 10.15 7.35
CA ALA A 279 2.09 11.26 7.53
C ALA A 279 1.52 12.57 6.98
N SER A 280 0.81 12.53 5.84
CA SER A 280 0.10 13.68 5.27
C SER A 280 -1.02 14.17 6.18
N PHE A 281 -1.79 13.27 6.81
CA PHE A 281 -2.80 13.66 7.81
C PHE A 281 -2.18 14.30 9.06
N VAL A 282 -1.01 13.82 9.50
CA VAL A 282 -0.28 14.45 10.61
C VAL A 282 0.24 15.83 10.23
N GLY A 283 0.78 15.99 9.02
CA GLY A 283 1.20 17.29 8.48
C GLY A 283 0.06 18.29 8.40
N LEU A 284 -1.11 17.86 7.88
CA LEU A 284 -2.33 18.64 7.87
C LEU A 284 -2.77 19.04 9.28
N SER A 285 -2.85 18.10 10.22
CA SER A 285 -3.23 18.34 11.61
C SER A 285 -2.34 19.39 12.26
N LYS A 286 -1.02 19.30 12.06
CA LYS A 286 -0.07 20.28 12.56
C LYS A 286 -0.27 21.66 11.93
N ALA A 287 -0.55 21.72 10.63
CA ALA A 287 -0.78 22.97 9.92
C ALA A 287 -2.10 23.66 10.31
N SER A 288 -3.15 22.88 10.57
CA SER A 288 -4.49 23.35 10.93
C SER A 288 -4.71 23.55 12.43
N TYR A 289 -3.71 23.19 13.26
CA TYR A 289 -3.83 23.18 14.72
C TYR A 289 -4.97 22.29 15.25
N THR A 290 -5.40 21.31 14.46
CA THR A 290 -6.40 20.32 14.89
C THR A 290 -5.72 19.15 15.62
N PRO A 291 -6.33 18.57 16.66
CA PRO A 291 -5.73 17.47 17.38
C PRO A 291 -5.70 16.19 16.50
N THR A 292 -4.63 15.41 16.61
CA THR A 292 -4.58 14.06 16.08
C THR A 292 -5.21 13.06 17.04
N LYS A 293 -5.70 11.96 16.51
CA LYS A 293 -6.29 10.87 17.29
C LYS A 293 -5.29 10.34 18.34
N LYS A 294 -5.78 10.12 19.56
CA LYS A 294 -5.03 9.37 20.56
C LYS A 294 -4.70 7.97 20.03
N GLY A 295 -3.45 7.55 20.11
CA GLY A 295 -3.00 6.23 19.64
C GLY A 295 -2.28 6.23 18.27
N LEU A 296 -2.06 7.41 17.65
CA LEU A 296 -1.21 7.53 16.47
C LEU A 296 0.16 6.84 16.67
N TRP A 297 0.72 6.89 17.89
CA TRP A 297 1.96 6.21 18.26
C TRP A 297 1.91 4.69 18.01
N LYS A 298 0.74 4.05 18.22
CA LYS A 298 0.59 2.62 17.92
C LYS A 298 0.75 2.31 16.43
N ILE A 299 0.24 3.21 15.57
CA ILE A 299 0.41 3.10 14.11
C ILE A 299 1.88 3.24 13.73
N VAL A 300 2.56 4.22 14.28
CA VAL A 300 4.00 4.44 14.03
C VAL A 300 4.83 3.24 14.53
N LEU A 301 4.53 2.73 15.72
CA LEU A 301 5.23 1.56 16.29
C LEU A 301 5.06 0.32 15.40
N ILE A 302 3.83 0.03 14.94
CA ILE A 302 3.58 -1.14 14.09
C ILE A 302 4.28 -1.02 12.72
N TRP A 303 4.49 0.20 12.21
CA TRP A 303 5.26 0.41 10.98
C TRP A 303 6.72 -0.02 11.14
N PHE A 304 7.36 0.37 12.25
CA PHE A 304 8.72 -0.06 12.56
C PHE A 304 8.82 -1.57 12.81
N LEU A 305 7.79 -2.18 13.38
CA LEU A 305 7.74 -3.61 13.64
C LEU A 305 7.42 -4.45 12.39
N THR A 306 6.75 -3.88 11.39
CA THR A 306 6.28 -4.63 10.21
C THR A 306 7.43 -5.32 9.48
N PHE A 307 8.50 -4.61 9.18
CA PHE A 307 9.65 -5.16 8.47
C PHE A 307 10.36 -6.28 9.25
N PRO A 308 10.83 -6.07 10.50
CA PRO A 308 11.51 -7.14 11.25
C PRO A 308 10.59 -8.32 11.59
N MET A 309 9.31 -8.10 11.82
CA MET A 309 8.38 -9.20 12.11
C MET A 309 8.11 -10.07 10.88
N ALA A 310 7.96 -9.47 9.69
CA ALA A 310 7.82 -10.23 8.46
C ALA A 310 9.10 -11.02 8.13
N ALA A 311 10.27 -10.43 8.34
CA ALA A 311 11.55 -11.11 8.20
C ALA A 311 11.67 -12.29 9.20
N PHE A 312 11.34 -12.07 10.45
CA PHE A 312 11.35 -13.12 11.48
C PHE A 312 10.39 -14.28 11.12
N LEU A 313 9.16 -13.96 10.70
CA LEU A 313 8.19 -14.97 10.27
C LEU A 313 8.70 -15.77 9.08
N SER A 314 9.30 -15.14 8.09
CA SER A 314 9.85 -15.85 6.93
C SER A 314 10.99 -16.78 7.31
N ILE A 315 11.90 -16.35 8.19
CA ILE A 315 12.98 -17.19 8.72
C ILE A 315 12.42 -18.41 9.46
N LEU A 316 11.44 -18.18 10.34
CA LEU A 316 10.81 -19.24 11.15
C LEU A 316 10.08 -20.27 10.28
N LEU A 317 9.38 -19.83 9.25
CA LEU A 317 8.54 -20.68 8.40
C LEU A 317 9.32 -21.39 7.29
N TYR A 318 10.51 -20.91 6.93
CA TYR A 318 11.28 -21.49 5.83
C TYR A 318 11.61 -22.96 6.04
N PHE A 319 12.13 -23.33 7.22
CA PHE A 319 12.57 -24.70 7.47
C PHE A 319 11.43 -25.72 7.39
N PRO A 320 10.25 -25.53 8.04
CA PRO A 320 9.14 -26.47 7.88
C PRO A 320 8.56 -26.48 6.46
N VAL A 321 8.51 -25.35 5.76
CA VAL A 321 8.03 -25.29 4.37
C VAL A 321 8.97 -26.05 3.44
N ASN A 322 10.29 -25.81 3.55
CA ASN A 322 11.30 -26.48 2.73
C ASN A 322 11.41 -27.98 2.99
N ALA A 323 10.97 -28.45 4.16
CA ALA A 323 10.96 -29.88 4.48
C ALA A 323 9.77 -30.66 3.86
N VAL A 324 8.73 -29.94 3.43
CA VAL A 324 7.49 -30.53 2.87
C VAL A 324 7.43 -30.42 1.36
N ILE A 325 8.12 -29.45 0.77
CA ILE A 325 8.18 -29.20 -0.68
C ILE A 325 9.41 -29.84 -1.28
#